data_df0a7fe8981863a39c07b54e7ee37772
#
_entry.id   df0a7fe8981863a39c07b54e7ee37772
#
_cell.length_a   1.000
_cell.length_b   1.000
_cell.length_c   1.000
_cell.angle_alpha   90.00
_cell.angle_beta   90.00
_cell.angle_gamma   90.00
#
_symmetry.space_group_name_H-M   'P 1'
#
loop_
_entity.id
_entity.type
_entity.pdbx_description
1 polymer ?
#
loop_
_entity_poly.entity_id
_entity_poly.type
_entity_poly.pdbx_seq_one_letter_code
_entity_poly.pdbx_strand_id
1 'polypeptide(L)'
;QDKNSVFSEQVYFKDLDKTYTWATFEGIARIKANFDLKKFPFDEQDLSIELFPPYGIEYNDDGNYPKPFIAVFTPRKNVYLDLERYKDDNFLKEWTIIKTDVQNSIELTKSTSNFDRDKIVENIEDRIILNISVKRNINYFIFKIIIPVFLILSIAWSVMWIPPIQVESRLTTSIVGLLSLIAYNFVFNDDLPKLSYLTSLDRYILLSYLFCAIPTFLTIYFSRLTKKDYNIALAVNKKSRIIGMIIYLFSTAIIFT
;
A
#
# COMPACT_ATOMS: atom_id res chain seq x y z
N GLN A 1 9.27 25.33 7.76
CA GLN A 1 9.06 26.21 6.58
C GLN A 1 9.90 25.63 5.45
N ASP A 2 9.31 24.74 4.68
CA ASP A 2 9.92 24.20 3.47
C ASP A 2 9.89 25.30 2.41
N LYS A 3 11.04 25.84 2.09
CA LYS A 3 11.22 26.74 0.96
C LYS A 3 11.07 25.92 -0.32
N ASN A 4 9.91 25.94 -0.94
CA ASN A 4 9.75 25.52 -2.32
C ASN A 4 10.50 26.54 -3.19
N SER A 5 11.73 26.22 -3.57
CA SER A 5 12.45 27.00 -4.57
C SER A 5 11.92 26.57 -5.94
N VAL A 6 11.01 27.35 -6.47
CA VAL A 6 10.58 27.24 -7.86
C VAL A 6 11.60 28.03 -8.67
N PHE A 7 12.43 27.33 -9.46
CA PHE A 7 13.27 27.96 -10.47
C PHE A 7 12.51 27.98 -11.78
N SER A 8 12.22 29.16 -12.29
CA SER A 8 11.70 29.35 -13.64
C SER A 8 12.78 30.01 -14.51
N GLU A 9 13.21 29.32 -15.54
CA GLU A 9 14.03 29.90 -16.57
C GLU A 9 13.11 30.19 -17.78
N GLN A 10 12.99 31.45 -18.16
CA GLN A 10 12.22 31.86 -19.33
C GLN A 10 13.17 32.02 -20.51
N VAL A 11 13.04 31.16 -21.51
CA VAL A 11 13.78 31.24 -22.75
C VAL A 11 12.83 31.69 -23.86
N TYR A 12 13.10 32.83 -24.47
CA TYR A 12 12.31 33.36 -25.57
C TYR A 12 12.87 32.87 -26.90
N PHE A 13 12.09 32.10 -27.64
CA PHE A 13 12.40 31.77 -29.06
C PHE A 13 11.49 32.56 -29.96
N LYS A 14 12.08 33.33 -30.87
CA LYS A 14 11.34 34.03 -31.94
C LYS A 14 11.51 33.23 -33.21
N ASP A 15 10.48 32.49 -33.57
CA ASP A 15 10.41 31.79 -34.87
C ASP A 15 9.09 32.13 -35.53
N LEU A 16 9.19 32.66 -36.80
CA LEU A 16 8.09 32.90 -37.71
C LEU A 16 6.84 33.57 -37.05
N ASP A 17 6.97 34.79 -36.59
CA ASP A 17 5.89 35.63 -36.03
C ASP A 17 5.21 35.06 -34.73
N LYS A 18 5.75 34.02 -34.12
CA LYS A 18 5.26 33.48 -32.84
C LYS A 18 6.34 33.55 -31.79
N THR A 19 5.98 34.09 -30.63
CA THR A 19 6.85 34.08 -29.45
C THR A 19 6.50 32.86 -28.62
N TYR A 20 7.46 31.98 -28.40
CA TYR A 20 7.32 30.84 -27.49
C TYR A 20 8.06 31.15 -26.21
N THR A 21 7.40 30.91 -25.09
CA THR A 21 8.02 30.97 -23.77
C THR A 21 8.27 29.55 -23.28
N TRP A 22 9.51 29.22 -23.00
CA TRP A 22 9.83 27.98 -22.31
C TRP A 22 10.00 28.28 -20.82
N ALA A 23 9.34 27.53 -19.99
CA ALA A 23 9.52 27.57 -18.54
C ALA A 23 9.81 26.16 -18.03
N THR A 24 10.87 26.03 -17.25
CA THR A 24 11.19 24.80 -16.53
C THR A 24 10.85 25.03 -15.07
N PHE A 25 10.06 24.14 -14.49
CA PHE A 25 9.72 24.17 -13.08
C PHE A 25 10.35 22.96 -12.40
N GLU A 26 11.11 23.20 -11.35
CA GLU A 26 11.68 22.16 -10.51
C GLU A 26 11.20 22.35 -9.08
N GLY A 27 10.66 21.30 -8.47
CA GLY A 27 10.11 21.38 -7.13
C GLY A 27 9.71 20.02 -6.57
N ILE A 28 9.45 19.99 -5.27
CA ILE A 28 8.92 18.82 -4.56
C ILE A 28 7.47 19.10 -4.19
N ALA A 29 6.56 18.26 -4.67
CA ALA A 29 5.15 18.32 -4.33
C ALA A 29 4.76 17.12 -3.44
N ARG A 30 3.99 17.40 -2.37
CA ARG A 30 3.34 16.35 -1.56
C ARG A 30 1.94 16.15 -2.08
N ILE A 31 1.66 14.97 -2.60
CA ILE A 31 0.36 14.63 -3.18
C ILE A 31 -0.37 13.70 -2.21
N LYS A 32 -1.64 14.03 -1.91
CA LYS A 32 -2.50 13.16 -1.13
C LYS A 32 -3.09 12.08 -2.03
N ALA A 33 -2.71 10.83 -1.79
CA ALA A 33 -3.27 9.68 -2.48
C ALA A 33 -4.03 8.79 -1.50
N ASN A 34 -5.12 8.19 -1.96
CA ASN A 34 -5.87 7.21 -1.18
C ASN A 34 -5.45 5.81 -1.62
N PHE A 35 -4.70 5.11 -0.75
CA PHE A 35 -4.28 3.74 -0.99
C PHE A 35 -5.35 2.75 -0.52
N ASP A 36 -5.70 1.76 -1.35
CA ASP A 36 -6.46 0.59 -0.90
C ASP A 36 -5.48 -0.47 -0.39
N LEU A 37 -5.38 -0.59 0.93
CA LEU A 37 -4.45 -1.49 1.61
C LEU A 37 -5.11 -2.81 2.05
N LYS A 38 -6.29 -3.18 1.52
CA LYS A 38 -6.95 -4.44 1.88
C LYS A 38 -6.10 -5.67 1.61
N LYS A 39 -5.34 -5.66 0.52
CA LYS A 39 -4.41 -6.74 0.13
C LYS A 39 -2.98 -6.55 0.66
N PHE A 40 -2.74 -5.58 1.52
CA PHE A 40 -1.42 -5.33 2.09
C PHE A 40 -0.81 -6.62 2.69
N PRO A 41 0.48 -6.95 2.44
CA PRO A 41 1.49 -6.21 1.68
C PRO A 41 1.57 -6.56 0.18
N PHE A 42 0.62 -7.27 -0.39
CA PHE A 42 0.56 -7.69 -1.80
C PHE A 42 -0.24 -6.70 -2.66
N ASP A 43 -0.30 -5.44 -2.23
CA ASP A 43 -1.07 -4.39 -2.87
C ASP A 43 -0.37 -3.80 -4.09
N GLU A 44 -1.18 -3.44 -5.08
CA GLU A 44 -0.82 -2.62 -6.22
C GLU A 44 -1.63 -1.33 -6.14
N GLN A 45 -1.02 -0.20 -6.48
CA GLN A 45 -1.66 1.11 -6.36
C GLN A 45 -1.56 1.88 -7.66
N ASP A 46 -2.64 2.54 -8.02
CA ASP A 46 -2.69 3.46 -9.15
C ASP A 46 -2.68 4.89 -8.63
N LEU A 47 -1.60 5.61 -8.92
CA LEU A 47 -1.42 7.01 -8.56
C LEU A 47 -1.78 7.86 -9.76
N SER A 48 -2.75 8.77 -9.61
CA SER A 48 -3.11 9.74 -10.62
C SER A 48 -2.70 11.13 -10.15
N ILE A 49 -1.89 11.80 -10.96
CA ILE A 49 -1.44 13.17 -10.74
C ILE A 49 -2.04 14.03 -11.84
N GLU A 50 -2.84 15.01 -11.45
CA GLU A 50 -3.45 15.96 -12.38
C GLU A 50 -2.65 17.26 -12.34
N LEU A 51 -2.21 17.69 -13.52
CA LEU A 51 -1.51 18.95 -13.73
C LEU A 51 -2.41 19.89 -14.49
N PHE A 52 -2.65 21.06 -13.93
CA PHE A 52 -3.42 22.13 -14.55
C PHE A 52 -2.50 23.22 -15.05
N PRO A 53 -2.81 23.83 -16.21
CA PRO A 53 -2.08 24.99 -16.67
C PRO A 53 -2.29 26.17 -15.71
N PRO A 54 -1.30 27.05 -15.54
CA PRO A 54 -1.45 28.23 -14.71
C PRO A 54 -2.50 29.18 -15.30
N TYR A 55 -3.35 29.72 -14.43
CA TYR A 55 -4.21 30.84 -14.77
C TYR A 55 -3.41 32.14 -14.62
N GLY A 56 -3.55 33.03 -15.60
CA GLY A 56 -2.89 34.31 -15.53
C GLY A 56 -3.84 35.45 -15.89
N ILE A 57 -3.49 36.63 -15.41
CA ILE A 57 -4.10 37.89 -15.80
C ILE A 57 -2.98 38.71 -16.44
N GLU A 58 -3.12 38.99 -17.73
CA GLU A 58 -2.20 39.85 -18.46
C GLU A 58 -2.61 41.31 -18.24
N TYR A 59 -1.72 42.09 -17.68
CA TYR A 59 -1.90 43.55 -17.54
C TYR A 59 -1.29 44.20 -18.78
N ASN A 60 -2.12 44.86 -19.59
CA ASN A 60 -1.61 45.69 -20.69
C ASN A 60 -1.00 46.98 -20.12
N ASP A 61 0.13 47.40 -20.68
CA ASP A 61 0.82 48.64 -20.28
C ASP A 61 -0.05 49.88 -20.43
N ASP A 62 -1.15 49.82 -21.18
CA ASP A 62 -2.08 50.92 -21.48
C ASP A 62 -3.18 51.13 -20.42
N GLY A 63 -3.13 50.44 -19.30
CA GLY A 63 -4.07 50.63 -18.18
C GLY A 63 -5.51 50.19 -18.45
N ASN A 64 -5.76 49.50 -19.54
CA ASN A 64 -7.05 48.90 -19.84
C ASN A 64 -7.22 47.55 -19.08
N TYR A 65 -8.48 47.21 -18.77
CA TYR A 65 -8.88 46.08 -17.96
C TYR A 65 -8.06 44.81 -18.25
N PRO A 66 -7.60 44.10 -17.20
CA PRO A 66 -6.79 42.91 -17.36
C PRO A 66 -7.56 41.85 -18.14
N LYS A 67 -6.93 41.34 -19.20
CA LYS A 67 -7.48 40.23 -19.97
C LYS A 67 -7.06 38.92 -19.36
N PRO A 68 -8.01 38.05 -18.99
CA PRO A 68 -7.66 36.72 -18.57
C PRO A 68 -7.04 35.96 -19.72
N PHE A 69 -5.89 35.35 -19.53
CA PHE A 69 -5.35 34.38 -20.49
C PHE A 69 -5.52 32.97 -19.93
N ILE A 70 -5.88 32.05 -20.79
CA ILE A 70 -5.95 30.63 -20.48
C ILE A 70 -4.76 29.98 -21.18
N ALA A 71 -3.82 29.45 -20.37
CA ALA A 71 -2.78 28.60 -20.91
C ALA A 71 -3.37 27.24 -21.23
N VAL A 72 -3.07 26.70 -22.41
CA VAL A 72 -3.50 25.37 -22.84
C VAL A 72 -2.26 24.50 -22.99
N PHE A 73 -2.32 23.29 -22.43
CA PHE A 73 -1.25 22.32 -22.66
C PHE A 73 -1.30 21.83 -24.10
N THR A 74 -0.26 22.10 -24.86
CA THR A 74 -0.11 21.51 -26.19
C THR A 74 0.83 20.31 -26.06
N PRO A 75 0.30 19.07 -26.02
CA PRO A 75 1.16 17.91 -25.84
C PRO A 75 2.04 17.75 -27.08
N ARG A 76 3.34 17.64 -26.86
CA ARG A 76 4.21 17.10 -27.89
C ARG A 76 3.84 15.64 -28.13
N LYS A 77 4.00 15.14 -29.37
CA LYS A 77 3.72 13.75 -29.75
C LYS A 77 4.40 12.68 -28.86
N ASN A 78 5.42 13.05 -28.11
CA ASN A 78 6.22 12.16 -27.25
C ASN A 78 6.36 12.78 -25.86
N VAL A 79 5.27 12.86 -25.09
CA VAL A 79 5.36 13.12 -23.66
C VAL A 79 5.69 11.78 -22.98
N TYR A 80 6.87 11.67 -22.41
CA TYR A 80 7.28 10.50 -21.62
C TYR A 80 7.82 10.98 -20.27
N LEU A 81 7.56 10.16 -19.28
CA LEU A 81 8.17 10.33 -17.97
C LEU A 81 9.58 9.76 -18.02
N ASP A 82 10.58 10.60 -17.77
CA ASP A 82 11.95 10.14 -17.58
C ASP A 82 12.10 9.62 -16.14
N LEU A 83 11.61 8.40 -15.93
CA LEU A 83 11.75 7.71 -14.64
C LEU A 83 13.13 7.06 -14.48
N GLU A 84 13.91 6.93 -15.56
CA GLU A 84 15.26 6.33 -15.49
C GLU A 84 16.19 7.18 -14.63
N ARG A 85 16.02 8.50 -14.67
CA ARG A 85 16.78 9.46 -13.84
C ARG A 85 16.58 9.23 -12.33
N TYR A 86 15.47 8.62 -11.92
CA TYR A 86 15.09 8.42 -10.52
C TYR A 86 15.16 6.96 -10.07
N LYS A 87 15.51 6.02 -10.98
CA LYS A 87 15.64 4.60 -10.63
C LYS A 87 16.75 4.33 -9.60
N ASP A 88 17.80 5.12 -9.63
CA ASP A 88 18.97 4.96 -8.72
C ASP A 88 18.78 5.68 -7.37
N ASP A 89 17.87 6.62 -7.28
CA ASP A 89 17.56 7.27 -6.02
C ASP A 89 16.71 6.33 -5.15
N ASN A 90 17.19 6.08 -3.94
CA ASN A 90 16.56 5.23 -2.91
C ASN A 90 15.12 5.59 -2.55
N PHE A 91 14.47 6.47 -3.30
CA PHE A 91 13.12 6.97 -3.11
C PHE A 91 12.04 5.89 -3.26
N LEU A 92 12.29 4.86 -4.08
CA LEU A 92 11.30 3.82 -4.40
C LEU A 92 11.68 2.45 -3.82
N LYS A 93 12.40 2.40 -2.68
CA LYS A 93 12.79 1.12 -2.04
C LYS A 93 11.60 0.21 -1.76
N GLU A 94 10.46 0.80 -1.43
CA GLU A 94 9.25 0.05 -1.07
C GLU A 94 8.36 -0.29 -2.27
N TRP A 95 8.57 0.38 -3.43
CA TRP A 95 7.69 0.29 -4.58
C TRP A 95 8.45 0.04 -5.87
N THR A 96 7.85 -0.73 -6.75
CA THR A 96 8.32 -0.94 -8.14
C THR A 96 7.28 -0.37 -9.08
N ILE A 97 7.71 0.48 -10.01
CA ILE A 97 6.81 1.02 -11.04
C ILE A 97 6.56 -0.07 -12.09
N ILE A 98 5.27 -0.35 -12.33
CA ILE A 98 4.83 -1.34 -13.32
C ILE A 98 4.55 -0.66 -14.65
N LYS A 99 3.79 0.44 -14.60
CA LYS A 99 3.30 1.14 -15.78
C LYS A 99 3.19 2.63 -15.51
N THR A 100 3.46 3.41 -16.55
CA THR A 100 3.21 4.85 -16.59
C THR A 100 2.42 5.19 -17.82
N ASP A 101 1.45 6.07 -17.67
CA ASP A 101 0.60 6.55 -18.76
C ASP A 101 0.37 8.05 -18.60
N VAL A 102 0.43 8.78 -19.69
CA VAL A 102 0.19 10.23 -19.73
C VAL A 102 -0.96 10.50 -20.65
N GLN A 103 -2.02 11.08 -20.12
CA GLN A 103 -3.22 11.40 -20.85
C GLN A 103 -3.47 12.90 -20.85
N ASN A 104 -3.88 13.43 -21.98
CA ASN A 104 -4.42 14.78 -22.09
C ASN A 104 -5.93 14.71 -22.01
N SER A 105 -6.52 15.49 -21.14
CA SER A 105 -7.96 15.60 -21.00
C SER A 105 -8.39 17.05 -21.09
N ILE A 106 -9.34 17.33 -21.95
CA ILE A 106 -10.00 18.63 -22.04
C ILE A 106 -11.43 18.41 -21.57
N GLU A 107 -11.78 19.02 -20.45
CA GLU A 107 -13.15 18.97 -19.93
C GLU A 107 -13.81 20.34 -20.01
N LEU A 108 -15.09 20.35 -20.42
CA LEU A 108 -15.95 21.52 -20.34
C LEU A 108 -16.65 21.49 -18.99
N THR A 109 -16.19 22.34 -18.07
CA THR A 109 -16.85 22.50 -16.77
C THR A 109 -17.81 23.69 -16.79
N LYS A 110 -18.97 23.51 -16.16
CA LYS A 110 -19.95 24.59 -15.98
C LYS A 110 -19.82 25.10 -14.56
N SER A 111 -19.39 26.35 -14.43
CA SER A 111 -19.35 27.02 -13.13
C SER A 111 -20.28 28.24 -13.11
N THR A 112 -20.78 28.58 -11.93
CA THR A 112 -21.52 29.85 -11.75
C THR A 112 -20.52 30.99 -11.73
N SER A 113 -20.85 32.09 -12.42
CA SER A 113 -20.02 33.29 -12.40
C SER A 113 -19.89 33.83 -10.96
N ASN A 114 -18.67 34.22 -10.57
CA ASN A 114 -18.41 34.87 -9.28
C ASN A 114 -19.06 36.26 -9.16
N PHE A 115 -19.46 36.87 -10.29
CA PHE A 115 -20.06 38.19 -10.37
C PHE A 115 -21.59 38.16 -10.55
N ASP A 116 -22.10 37.08 -11.12
CA ASP A 116 -23.53 36.92 -11.36
C ASP A 116 -23.90 35.44 -11.17
N ARG A 117 -24.62 35.16 -10.08
CA ARG A 117 -24.95 33.77 -9.66
C ARG A 117 -25.94 33.08 -10.62
N ASP A 118 -26.62 33.84 -11.46
CA ASP A 118 -27.58 33.30 -12.43
C ASP A 118 -26.93 33.02 -13.79
N LYS A 119 -25.63 33.39 -13.95
CA LYS A 119 -24.92 33.20 -15.21
C LYS A 119 -24.01 31.98 -15.13
N ILE A 120 -24.35 30.94 -15.86
CA ILE A 120 -23.51 29.76 -16.06
C ILE A 120 -22.41 30.13 -17.08
N VAL A 121 -21.16 29.97 -16.64
CA VAL A 121 -19.99 30.14 -17.51
C VAL A 121 -19.43 28.77 -17.84
N GLU A 122 -19.24 28.48 -19.13
CA GLU A 122 -18.55 27.27 -19.57
C GLU A 122 -17.05 27.55 -19.52
N ASN A 123 -16.33 26.84 -18.69
CA ASN A 123 -14.87 26.88 -18.60
C ASN A 123 -14.29 25.67 -19.30
N ILE A 124 -13.27 25.91 -20.10
CA ILE A 124 -12.45 24.84 -20.67
C ILE A 124 -11.35 24.54 -19.63
N GLU A 125 -11.41 23.38 -19.03
CA GLU A 125 -10.34 22.89 -18.19
C GLU A 125 -9.47 21.93 -18.98
N ASP A 126 -8.26 22.37 -19.27
CA ASP A 126 -7.23 21.53 -19.87
C ASP A 126 -6.36 20.97 -18.76
N ARG A 127 -6.11 19.67 -18.80
CA ARG A 127 -5.29 18.99 -17.79
C ARG A 127 -4.48 17.86 -18.39
N ILE A 128 -3.29 17.66 -17.84
CA ILE A 128 -2.49 16.47 -18.10
C ILE A 128 -2.67 15.54 -16.90
N ILE A 129 -3.10 14.32 -17.19
CA ILE A 129 -3.26 13.27 -16.18
C ILE A 129 -2.10 12.30 -16.34
N LEU A 130 -1.31 12.19 -15.27
CA LEU A 130 -0.21 11.28 -15.16
C LEU A 130 -0.63 10.11 -14.29
N ASN A 131 -0.78 8.93 -14.88
CA ASN A 131 -1.11 7.69 -14.17
C ASN A 131 0.15 6.84 -13.99
N ILE A 132 0.45 6.49 -12.73
CA ILE A 132 1.60 5.67 -12.36
C ILE A 132 1.08 4.47 -11.57
N SER A 133 1.19 3.26 -12.14
CA SER A 133 0.87 2.03 -11.44
C SER A 133 2.13 1.51 -10.73
N VAL A 134 2.03 1.30 -9.43
CA VAL A 134 3.13 0.84 -8.58
C VAL A 134 2.75 -0.42 -7.82
N LYS A 135 3.72 -1.31 -7.64
CA LYS A 135 3.59 -2.55 -6.86
C LYS A 135 4.54 -2.52 -5.68
N ARG A 136 4.07 -2.97 -4.53
CA ARG A 136 4.89 -3.02 -3.31
C ARG A 136 5.94 -4.12 -3.36
N ASN A 137 7.14 -3.81 -2.87
CA ASN A 137 8.21 -4.78 -2.63
C ASN A 137 7.92 -5.57 -1.35
N ILE A 138 7.47 -6.81 -1.53
CA ILE A 138 6.98 -7.67 -0.45
C ILE A 138 8.10 -8.29 0.40
N ASN A 139 9.35 -8.33 -0.10
CA ASN A 139 10.46 -9.05 0.54
C ASN A 139 10.66 -8.66 2.01
N TYR A 140 10.58 -7.37 2.32
CA TYR A 140 10.70 -6.88 3.70
C TYR A 140 9.65 -7.54 4.62
N PHE A 141 8.40 -7.58 4.22
CA PHE A 141 7.30 -8.14 5.01
C PHE A 141 7.40 -9.66 5.12
N ILE A 142 7.84 -10.36 4.07
CA ILE A 142 8.05 -11.80 4.10
C ILE A 142 9.12 -12.15 5.13
N PHE A 143 10.31 -11.53 5.05
CA PHE A 143 11.43 -11.87 5.92
C PHE A 143 11.25 -11.34 7.35
N LYS A 144 10.66 -10.17 7.53
CA LYS A 144 10.51 -9.56 8.85
C LYS A 144 9.23 -9.96 9.57
N ILE A 145 8.16 -10.39 8.89
CA ILE A 145 6.89 -10.70 9.56
C ILE A 145 6.46 -12.14 9.30
N ILE A 146 6.29 -12.54 8.04
CA ILE A 146 5.68 -13.83 7.71
C ILE A 146 6.53 -14.99 8.18
N ILE A 147 7.83 -14.99 7.89
CA ILE A 147 8.74 -16.07 8.25
C ILE A 147 8.88 -16.22 9.78
N PRO A 148 9.16 -15.17 10.59
CA PRO A 148 9.25 -15.32 12.02
C PRO A 148 7.95 -15.78 12.69
N VAL A 149 6.81 -15.27 12.26
CA VAL A 149 5.50 -15.73 12.75
C VAL A 149 5.31 -17.21 12.44
N PHE A 150 5.62 -17.65 11.22
CA PHE A 150 5.56 -19.06 10.83
C PHE A 150 6.50 -19.94 11.67
N LEU A 151 7.72 -19.48 11.98
CA LEU A 151 8.65 -20.22 12.85
C LEU A 151 8.13 -20.36 14.27
N ILE A 152 7.63 -19.28 14.88
CA ILE A 152 7.02 -19.31 16.22
C ILE A 152 5.86 -20.30 16.24
N LEU A 153 5.01 -20.24 15.21
CA LEU A 153 3.87 -21.14 15.08
C LEU A 153 4.30 -22.60 14.91
N SER A 154 5.36 -22.86 14.15
CA SER A 154 5.91 -24.20 13.96
C SER A 154 6.44 -24.79 15.27
N ILE A 155 7.09 -23.96 16.10
CA ILE A 155 7.53 -24.34 17.45
C ILE A 155 6.33 -24.64 18.34
N ALA A 156 5.32 -23.75 18.37
CA ALA A 156 4.10 -23.99 19.15
C ALA A 156 3.37 -25.27 18.70
N TRP A 157 3.35 -25.55 17.40
CA TRP A 157 2.72 -26.76 16.86
C TRP A 157 3.53 -28.01 17.13
N SER A 158 4.85 -27.93 17.36
CA SER A 158 5.73 -29.06 17.72
C SER A 158 5.28 -29.79 18.98
N VAL A 159 4.48 -29.15 19.81
CA VAL A 159 3.80 -29.74 20.98
C VAL A 159 3.05 -31.03 20.62
N MET A 160 2.53 -31.15 19.39
CA MET A 160 1.83 -32.34 18.96
C MET A 160 2.73 -33.57 18.84
N TRP A 161 4.08 -33.42 18.80
CA TRP A 161 5.06 -34.54 18.82
C TRP A 161 5.37 -35.02 20.25
N ILE A 162 5.11 -34.22 21.27
CA ILE A 162 5.25 -34.61 22.66
C ILE A 162 4.13 -35.60 23.00
N PRO A 163 4.42 -36.73 23.70
CA PRO A 163 3.40 -37.72 24.07
C PRO A 163 2.23 -37.10 24.86
N PRO A 164 0.96 -37.51 24.58
CA PRO A 164 -0.22 -36.91 25.23
C PRO A 164 -0.24 -37.02 26.77
N ILE A 165 0.55 -37.94 27.35
CA ILE A 165 0.67 -38.12 28.78
C ILE A 165 1.48 -37.00 29.47
N GLN A 166 2.38 -36.35 28.73
CA GLN A 166 3.23 -35.27 29.22
C GLN A 166 2.51 -33.92 29.13
N VAL A 167 1.45 -33.75 29.89
CA VAL A 167 0.54 -32.60 29.82
C VAL A 167 1.26 -31.29 30.15
N GLU A 168 2.09 -31.30 31.18
CA GLU A 168 2.82 -30.13 31.67
C GLU A 168 3.76 -29.56 30.60
N SER A 169 4.61 -30.42 30.00
CA SER A 169 5.53 -30.03 28.94
C SER A 169 4.78 -29.47 27.72
N ARG A 170 3.64 -30.08 27.36
CA ARG A 170 2.81 -29.64 26.27
C ARG A 170 2.18 -28.27 26.54
N LEU A 171 1.61 -28.05 27.71
CA LEU A 171 1.01 -26.77 28.09
C LEU A 171 2.06 -25.66 28.14
N THR A 172 3.21 -25.92 28.78
CA THR A 172 4.30 -24.95 28.90
C THR A 172 4.77 -24.50 27.49
N THR A 173 5.06 -25.47 26.61
CA THR A 173 5.54 -25.13 25.24
C THR A 173 4.49 -24.37 24.42
N SER A 174 3.20 -24.74 24.51
CA SER A 174 2.14 -24.05 23.76
C SER A 174 1.89 -22.64 24.30
N ILE A 175 1.92 -22.44 25.62
CA ILE A 175 1.76 -21.12 26.23
C ILE A 175 2.95 -20.21 25.89
N VAL A 176 4.19 -20.73 25.98
CA VAL A 176 5.39 -19.98 25.58
C VAL A 176 5.31 -19.57 24.10
N GLY A 177 4.86 -20.47 23.22
CA GLY A 177 4.65 -20.14 21.80
C GLY A 177 3.66 -19.00 21.62
N LEU A 178 2.52 -19.04 22.31
CA LEU A 178 1.51 -17.96 22.24
C LEU A 178 2.07 -16.63 22.78
N LEU A 179 2.77 -16.64 23.92
CA LEU A 179 3.39 -15.45 24.46
C LEU A 179 4.47 -14.88 23.55
N SER A 180 5.26 -15.75 22.91
CA SER A 180 6.26 -15.34 21.92
C SER A 180 5.61 -14.65 20.72
N LEU A 181 4.46 -15.15 20.23
CA LEU A 181 3.74 -14.53 19.13
C LEU A 181 3.16 -13.16 19.54
N ILE A 182 2.61 -13.04 20.75
CA ILE A 182 2.12 -11.77 21.28
C ILE A 182 3.28 -10.76 21.40
N ALA A 183 4.39 -11.16 21.99
CA ALA A 183 5.57 -10.31 22.15
C ALA A 183 6.11 -9.86 20.77
N TYR A 184 6.16 -10.79 19.81
CA TYR A 184 6.63 -10.48 18.47
C TYR A 184 5.73 -9.47 17.75
N ASN A 185 4.40 -9.54 17.95
CA ASN A 185 3.47 -8.58 17.37
C ASN A 185 3.77 -7.14 17.79
N PHE A 186 4.20 -6.91 19.02
CA PHE A 186 4.59 -5.56 19.47
C PHE A 186 5.81 -5.01 18.71
N VAL A 187 6.73 -5.88 18.25
CA VAL A 187 7.96 -5.46 17.57
C VAL A 187 7.66 -4.80 16.22
N PHE A 188 6.67 -5.27 15.49
CA PHE A 188 6.36 -4.76 14.15
C PHE A 188 5.07 -3.93 14.05
N ASN A 189 4.34 -3.80 15.17
CA ASN A 189 3.07 -3.06 15.17
C ASN A 189 3.22 -1.59 14.77
N ASP A 190 4.37 -0.97 15.05
CA ASP A 190 4.64 0.42 14.69
C ASP A 190 4.98 0.59 13.21
N ASP A 191 5.40 -0.49 12.53
CA ASP A 191 5.70 -0.49 11.09
C ASP A 191 4.43 -0.67 10.24
N LEU A 192 3.28 -0.99 10.86
CA LEU A 192 2.04 -1.23 10.15
C LEU A 192 1.17 0.02 10.05
N PRO A 193 0.50 0.25 8.92
CA PRO A 193 -0.43 1.35 8.77
C PRO A 193 -1.65 1.17 9.69
N LYS A 194 -1.99 2.21 10.47
CA LYS A 194 -3.18 2.22 11.34
C LYS A 194 -4.42 2.54 10.51
N LEU A 195 -5.19 1.50 10.18
CA LEU A 195 -6.36 1.58 9.33
C LEU A 195 -7.64 1.24 10.10
N SER A 196 -8.79 1.69 9.59
CA SER A 196 -10.10 1.36 10.15
C SER A 196 -10.64 -0.02 9.71
N TYR A 197 -9.91 -0.72 8.85
CA TYR A 197 -10.27 -2.04 8.31
C TYR A 197 -9.08 -2.99 8.38
N LEU A 198 -9.37 -4.30 8.34
CA LEU A 198 -8.34 -5.35 8.41
C LEU A 198 -7.70 -5.58 7.05
N THR A 199 -6.37 -5.56 7.03
CA THR A 199 -5.57 -5.95 5.87
C THR A 199 -5.41 -7.48 5.78
N SER A 200 -4.88 -7.98 4.65
CA SER A 200 -4.54 -9.41 4.55
C SER A 200 -3.48 -9.83 5.57
N LEU A 201 -2.54 -8.94 5.89
CA LEU A 201 -1.53 -9.21 6.91
C LEU A 201 -2.15 -9.30 8.31
N ASP A 202 -3.10 -8.41 8.67
CA ASP A 202 -3.81 -8.48 9.95
C ASP A 202 -4.60 -9.79 10.08
N ARG A 203 -5.26 -10.20 9.00
CA ARG A 203 -5.98 -11.49 8.96
C ARG A 203 -5.04 -12.68 9.15
N TYR A 204 -3.85 -12.63 8.55
CA TYR A 204 -2.81 -13.65 8.74
C TYR A 204 -2.32 -13.72 10.20
N ILE A 205 -2.08 -12.57 10.84
CA ILE A 205 -1.67 -12.50 12.24
C ILE A 205 -2.77 -13.05 13.15
N LEU A 206 -4.02 -12.64 12.92
CA LEU A 206 -5.17 -13.13 13.69
C LEU A 206 -5.35 -14.65 13.56
N LEU A 207 -5.23 -15.18 12.34
CA LEU A 207 -5.24 -16.62 12.09
C LEU A 207 -4.11 -17.32 12.85
N SER A 208 -2.91 -16.74 12.86
CA SER A 208 -1.75 -17.28 13.56
C SER A 208 -1.97 -17.34 15.07
N TYR A 209 -2.61 -16.35 15.68
CA TYR A 209 -3.01 -16.40 17.09
C TYR A 209 -3.95 -17.57 17.38
N LEU A 210 -4.98 -17.74 16.55
CA LEU A 210 -5.93 -18.84 16.71
C LEU A 210 -5.21 -20.20 16.63
N PHE A 211 -4.36 -20.37 15.62
CA PHE A 211 -3.58 -21.60 15.45
C PHE A 211 -2.57 -21.85 16.55
N CYS A 212 -1.98 -20.81 17.13
CA CYS A 212 -1.07 -20.92 18.26
C CYS A 212 -1.80 -21.33 19.54
N ALA A 213 -3.07 -20.98 19.71
CA ALA A 213 -3.90 -21.36 20.84
C ALA A 213 -4.45 -22.81 20.76
N ILE A 214 -4.66 -23.34 19.55
CA ILE A 214 -5.23 -24.69 19.34
C ILE A 214 -4.46 -25.79 20.06
N PRO A 215 -3.11 -25.89 20.05
CA PRO A 215 -2.37 -26.89 20.77
C PRO A 215 -2.65 -26.96 22.26
N THR A 216 -2.92 -25.80 22.89
CA THR A 216 -3.30 -25.73 24.31
C THR A 216 -4.61 -26.46 24.57
N PHE A 217 -5.65 -26.15 23.79
CA PHE A 217 -6.95 -26.79 23.93
C PHE A 217 -6.89 -28.31 23.58
N LEU A 218 -6.16 -28.65 22.53
CA LEU A 218 -5.95 -30.05 22.15
C LEU A 218 -5.22 -30.82 23.24
N THR A 219 -4.27 -30.20 23.94
CA THR A 219 -3.57 -30.83 25.06
C THR A 219 -4.52 -31.19 26.19
N ILE A 220 -5.44 -30.30 26.57
CA ILE A 220 -6.46 -30.56 27.59
C ILE A 220 -7.39 -31.69 27.12
N TYR A 221 -7.81 -31.67 25.87
CA TYR A 221 -8.64 -32.73 25.29
C TYR A 221 -7.94 -34.09 25.32
N PHE A 222 -6.70 -34.17 24.85
CA PHE A 222 -5.92 -35.41 24.84
C PHE A 222 -5.60 -35.93 26.23
N SER A 223 -5.37 -35.04 27.20
CA SER A 223 -5.19 -35.44 28.60
C SER A 223 -6.42 -36.18 29.12
N ARG A 224 -7.61 -35.73 28.81
CA ARG A 224 -8.87 -36.41 29.21
C ARG A 224 -9.02 -37.75 28.46
N LEU A 225 -8.70 -37.76 27.17
CA LEU A 225 -8.81 -38.97 26.32
C LEU A 225 -7.81 -40.03 26.78
N THR A 226 -6.59 -39.65 27.13
CA THR A 226 -5.54 -40.56 27.63
C THR A 226 -5.98 -41.31 28.88
N LYS A 227 -6.80 -40.69 29.76
CA LYS A 227 -7.33 -41.35 30.95
C LYS A 227 -8.37 -42.43 30.62
N LYS A 228 -9.01 -42.35 29.43
CA LYS A 228 -9.98 -43.35 28.97
C LYS A 228 -9.33 -44.46 28.13
N ASP A 229 -8.55 -44.09 27.15
CA ASP A 229 -7.83 -44.99 26.24
C ASP A 229 -6.60 -44.29 25.66
N TYR A 230 -5.42 -44.78 26.07
CA TYR A 230 -4.16 -44.21 25.60
C TYR A 230 -3.90 -44.39 24.12
N ASN A 231 -4.28 -45.55 23.56
CA ASN A 231 -4.03 -45.88 22.16
C ASN A 231 -4.87 -45.02 21.23
N ILE A 232 -6.13 -44.77 21.58
CA ILE A 232 -7.01 -43.85 20.86
C ILE A 232 -6.45 -42.44 20.92
N ALA A 233 -6.04 -41.97 22.11
CA ALA A 233 -5.44 -40.65 22.28
C ALA A 233 -4.19 -40.46 21.39
N LEU A 234 -3.33 -41.47 21.30
CA LEU A 234 -2.13 -41.44 20.47
C LEU A 234 -2.48 -41.40 18.97
N ALA A 235 -3.43 -42.22 18.53
CA ALA A 235 -3.86 -42.26 17.14
C ALA A 235 -4.49 -40.90 16.68
N VAL A 236 -5.37 -40.33 17.50
CA VAL A 236 -6.00 -39.02 17.21
C VAL A 236 -4.97 -37.90 17.24
N ASN A 237 -4.04 -37.89 18.19
CA ASN A 237 -2.95 -36.93 18.24
C ASN A 237 -2.07 -36.98 17.00
N LYS A 238 -1.75 -38.20 16.49
CA LYS A 238 -0.99 -38.38 15.25
C LYS A 238 -1.70 -37.80 14.03
N LYS A 239 -3.03 -38.00 13.91
CA LYS A 239 -3.84 -37.40 12.83
C LYS A 239 -3.90 -35.88 12.95
N SER A 240 -4.09 -35.35 14.17
CA SER A 240 -4.15 -33.90 14.41
C SER A 240 -2.88 -33.17 14.00
N ARG A 241 -1.68 -33.79 14.11
CA ARG A 241 -0.41 -33.19 13.66
C ARG A 241 -0.49 -32.73 12.21
N ILE A 242 -0.91 -33.64 11.33
CA ILE A 242 -0.90 -33.42 9.87
C ILE A 242 -2.09 -32.56 9.47
N ILE A 243 -3.29 -32.88 9.95
CA ILE A 243 -4.51 -32.17 9.62
C ILE A 243 -4.41 -30.70 9.99
N GLY A 244 -3.92 -30.36 11.18
CA GLY A 244 -3.79 -28.99 11.61
C GLY A 244 -2.82 -28.19 10.73
N MET A 245 -1.65 -28.73 10.39
CA MET A 245 -0.73 -28.04 9.48
C MET A 245 -1.35 -27.81 8.09
N ILE A 246 -2.04 -28.78 7.54
CA ILE A 246 -2.71 -28.63 6.24
C ILE A 246 -3.77 -27.54 6.30
N ILE A 247 -4.59 -27.52 7.35
CA ILE A 247 -5.63 -26.49 7.52
C ILE A 247 -4.99 -25.10 7.65
N TYR A 248 -3.89 -24.96 8.41
CA TYR A 248 -3.19 -23.69 8.52
C TYR A 248 -2.65 -23.20 7.18
N LEU A 249 -1.92 -24.02 6.46
CA LEU A 249 -1.36 -23.67 5.15
C LEU A 249 -2.46 -23.29 4.15
N PHE A 250 -3.54 -24.06 4.13
CA PHE A 250 -4.68 -23.79 3.25
C PHE A 250 -5.37 -22.46 3.60
N SER A 251 -5.62 -22.22 4.89
CA SER A 251 -6.23 -20.97 5.35
C SER A 251 -5.33 -19.75 5.08
N THR A 252 -4.01 -19.92 5.23
CA THR A 252 -3.04 -18.85 4.90
C THR A 252 -3.03 -18.56 3.39
N ALA A 253 -3.08 -19.60 2.55
CA ALA A 253 -3.16 -19.42 1.11
C ALA A 253 -4.42 -18.64 0.68
N ILE A 254 -5.58 -18.92 1.30
CA ILE A 254 -6.83 -18.19 1.02
C ILE A 254 -6.74 -16.71 1.41
N ILE A 255 -6.03 -16.37 2.49
CA ILE A 255 -5.90 -14.98 2.94
C ILE A 255 -5.09 -14.13 1.95
N PHE A 256 -4.12 -14.73 1.30
CA PHE A 256 -3.22 -14.02 0.38
C PHE A 256 -3.61 -14.14 -1.11
N THR A 257 -4.70 -14.81 -1.41
CA THR A 257 -5.31 -14.83 -2.75
C THR A 257 -6.36 -13.74 -2.90
#